data_f1507d23ed5a1eddd5f35f46ee401d83
#
_entry.id   f1507d23ed5a1eddd5f35f46ee401d83
#
_cell.length_a   1.000
_cell.length_b   1.000
_cell.length_c   1.000
_cell.angle_alpha   90.00
_cell.angle_beta   90.00
_cell.angle_gamma   90.00
#
_symmetry.space_group_name_H-M   'P 1'
#
loop_
_entity.id
_entity.type
_entity.pdbx_description
1 polymer ?
#
loop_
_entity_poly.entity_id
_entity_poly.type
_entity_poly.pdbx_seq_one_letter_code
_entity_poly.pdbx_strand_id
1 'polypeptide(L)'
;MQHFIGTYECKADEKGRIMLPVSLKKQLSDKLKNGFVIKRAVFNSCLELYPLKEWDKLMLRINKLNRFNKKNIDFIRRFTAGVRQIDIDISGRILIPKDLINHAKISKNIVVSSAVNILEIWDKTLYEDCLLYTSDAADELSC
;
A
#
# COMPACT_ATOMS: atom_id res chain seq x y z
N MET A 1 4.30 15.03 -10.73
CA MET A 1 4.08 15.06 -9.29
C MET A 1 4.75 13.88 -8.62
N GLN A 2 5.50 14.13 -7.57
CA GLN A 2 6.33 13.13 -6.92
C GLN A 2 5.69 12.53 -5.67
N HIS A 3 4.57 13.05 -5.23
CA HIS A 3 3.92 12.57 -4.01
C HIS A 3 2.40 12.67 -4.12
N PHE A 4 1.72 11.90 -3.27
CA PHE A 4 0.26 11.94 -3.14
C PHE A 4 -0.15 12.78 -1.96
N ILE A 5 -1.38 13.28 -2.00
CA ILE A 5 -1.95 14.10 -0.94
C ILE A 5 -3.33 13.56 -0.59
N GLY A 6 -3.56 13.36 0.69
CA GLY A 6 -4.88 13.08 1.22
C GLY A 6 -5.06 11.71 1.85
N THR A 7 -6.15 11.61 2.57
CA THR A 7 -6.62 10.37 3.19
C THR A 7 -8.07 10.20 2.76
N TYR A 8 -8.41 9.04 2.25
CA TYR A 8 -9.70 8.81 1.61
C TYR A 8 -10.39 7.59 2.20
N GLU A 9 -11.70 7.69 2.42
CA GLU A 9 -12.50 6.55 2.82
C GLU A 9 -13.17 5.95 1.59
N CYS A 10 -13.14 4.62 1.52
CA CYS A 10 -13.73 3.86 0.44
C CYS A 10 -14.42 2.63 1.01
N LYS A 11 -15.08 1.88 0.14
CA LYS A 11 -15.71 0.62 0.53
C LYS A 11 -15.19 -0.51 -0.33
N ALA A 12 -14.97 -1.66 0.31
CA ALA A 12 -14.64 -2.90 -0.38
C ALA A 12 -15.90 -3.76 -0.45
N ASP A 13 -16.10 -4.42 -1.58
CA ASP A 13 -17.18 -5.41 -1.68
C ASP A 13 -16.68 -6.79 -1.21
N GLU A 14 -17.56 -7.78 -1.24
CA GLU A 14 -17.26 -9.12 -0.79
C GLU A 14 -16.14 -9.80 -1.57
N LYS A 15 -15.91 -9.35 -2.79
CA LYS A 15 -14.88 -9.91 -3.67
C LYS A 15 -13.55 -9.18 -3.57
N GLY A 16 -13.46 -8.15 -2.74
CA GLY A 16 -12.24 -7.35 -2.62
C GLY A 16 -12.11 -6.26 -3.66
N ARG A 17 -13.20 -5.88 -4.32
CA ARG A 17 -13.18 -4.77 -5.28
C ARG A 17 -13.41 -3.46 -4.56
N ILE A 18 -12.61 -2.48 -4.95
CA ILE A 18 -12.63 -1.14 -4.36
C ILE A 18 -12.74 -0.11 -5.47
N MET A 19 -13.59 0.89 -5.27
CA MET A 19 -13.68 2.04 -6.16
C MET A 19 -12.97 3.21 -5.49
N LEU A 20 -11.88 3.68 -6.10
CA LEU A 20 -11.13 4.82 -5.56
C LEU A 20 -11.88 6.13 -5.78
N PRO A 21 -11.79 7.08 -4.82
CA PRO A 21 -12.44 8.38 -4.99
C PRO A 21 -11.89 9.17 -6.19
N VAL A 22 -12.71 10.05 -6.71
CA VAL A 22 -12.36 10.83 -7.90
C VAL A 22 -11.08 11.66 -7.70
N SER A 23 -10.93 12.30 -6.53
CA SER A 23 -9.74 13.12 -6.26
C SER A 23 -8.46 12.30 -6.25
N LEU A 24 -8.52 11.08 -5.72
CA LEU A 24 -7.36 10.18 -5.74
C LEU A 24 -7.11 9.66 -7.14
N LYS A 25 -8.16 9.30 -7.85
CA LYS A 25 -8.06 8.83 -9.24
C LYS A 25 -7.36 9.85 -10.13
N LYS A 26 -7.62 11.13 -9.93
CA LYS A 26 -6.96 12.21 -10.66
C LYS A 26 -5.45 12.23 -10.40
N GLN A 27 -5.03 11.99 -9.16
CA GLN A 27 -3.61 11.94 -8.83
C GLN A 27 -2.90 10.74 -9.44
N LEU A 28 -3.65 9.69 -9.75
CA LEU A 28 -3.11 8.46 -10.34
C LEU A 28 -3.16 8.46 -11.87
N SER A 29 -3.82 9.43 -12.50
CA SER A 29 -4.16 9.38 -13.92
C SER A 29 -2.97 9.18 -14.84
N ASP A 30 -1.83 9.78 -14.54
CA ASP A 30 -0.62 9.64 -15.36
C ASP A 30 0.15 8.35 -15.07
N LYS A 31 -0.28 7.57 -14.07
CA LYS A 31 0.37 6.34 -13.64
C LYS A 31 -0.38 5.07 -14.04
N LEU A 32 -1.62 5.23 -14.51
CA LEU A 32 -2.48 4.08 -14.82
C LEU A 32 -1.91 3.18 -15.91
N LYS A 33 -1.25 3.76 -16.90
CA LYS A 33 -0.64 3.03 -18.01
C LYS A 33 0.42 2.03 -17.56
N ASN A 34 1.21 2.39 -16.57
CA ASN A 34 2.38 1.61 -16.17
C ASN A 34 2.04 0.51 -15.17
N GLY A 35 0.85 0.59 -14.56
CA GLY A 35 0.43 -0.40 -13.56
C GLY A 35 0.96 -0.10 -12.18
N PHE A 36 0.63 -1.00 -11.26
CA PHE A 36 0.90 -0.83 -9.84
C PHE A 36 1.37 -2.15 -9.25
N VAL A 37 2.02 -2.06 -8.11
CA VAL A 37 2.42 -3.21 -7.30
C VAL A 37 1.78 -3.07 -5.94
N ILE A 38 1.15 -4.15 -5.46
CA ILE A 38 0.56 -4.19 -4.14
C ILE A 38 1.27 -5.25 -3.31
N LYS A 39 1.47 -4.97 -2.03
CA LYS A 39 2.14 -5.90 -1.12
C LYS A 39 1.71 -5.66 0.32
N ARG A 40 2.07 -6.60 1.18
CA ARG A 40 1.91 -6.45 2.63
C ARG A 40 2.88 -5.40 3.14
N ALA A 41 2.44 -4.56 4.06
CA ALA A 41 3.37 -3.72 4.81
C ALA A 41 4.19 -4.60 5.75
N VAL A 42 5.43 -4.20 6.00
CA VAL A 42 6.35 -5.00 6.82
C VAL A 42 5.99 -4.93 8.31
N PHE A 43 5.62 -3.75 8.78
CA PHE A 43 5.45 -3.51 10.22
C PHE A 43 4.01 -3.37 10.67
N ASN A 44 3.06 -3.31 9.76
CA ASN A 44 1.64 -3.08 10.08
C ASN A 44 0.75 -4.04 9.30
N SER A 45 -0.47 -4.25 9.82
CA SER A 45 -1.47 -5.06 9.14
C SER A 45 -2.21 -4.23 8.09
N CYS A 46 -1.48 -3.74 7.12
CA CYS A 46 -2.05 -2.98 6.00
C CYS A 46 -1.37 -3.38 4.70
N LEU A 47 -1.82 -2.79 3.61
CA LEU A 47 -1.24 -3.03 2.29
C LEU A 47 -0.60 -1.75 1.78
N GLU A 48 0.44 -1.92 0.98
CA GLU A 48 1.11 -0.81 0.32
C GLU A 48 0.89 -0.93 -1.19
N LEU A 49 0.52 0.17 -1.82
CA LEU A 49 0.28 0.24 -3.25
C LEU A 49 1.31 1.20 -3.86
N TYR A 50 2.14 0.66 -4.73
CA TYR A 50 3.22 1.40 -5.38
C TYR A 50 2.89 1.64 -6.84
N PRO A 51 3.02 2.88 -7.35
CA PRO A 51 3.15 3.05 -8.80
C PRO A 51 4.38 2.28 -9.27
N LEU A 52 4.30 1.68 -10.45
CA LEU A 52 5.39 0.80 -10.92
C LEU A 52 6.74 1.50 -10.95
N LYS A 53 6.79 2.77 -11.32
CA LYS A 53 8.04 3.53 -11.33
C LYS A 53 8.66 3.63 -9.93
N GLU A 54 7.83 3.81 -8.90
CA GLU A 54 8.34 3.88 -7.54
C GLU A 54 8.82 2.51 -7.05
N TRP A 55 8.13 1.45 -7.45
CA TRP A 55 8.55 0.10 -7.16
C TRP A 55 9.90 -0.20 -7.80
N ASP A 56 10.09 0.19 -9.05
CA ASP A 56 11.34 -0.04 -9.78
C ASP A 56 12.52 0.67 -9.11
N LYS A 57 12.32 1.91 -8.66
CA LYS A 57 13.34 2.66 -7.92
C LYS A 57 13.73 1.94 -6.64
N LEU A 58 12.74 1.43 -5.92
CA LEU A 58 12.96 0.71 -4.68
C LEU A 58 13.71 -0.60 -4.93
N MET A 59 13.36 -1.32 -5.99
CA MET A 59 14.04 -2.57 -6.35
C MET A 59 15.50 -2.33 -6.73
N LEU A 60 15.82 -1.23 -7.37
CA LEU A 60 17.21 -0.88 -7.64
C LEU A 60 18.01 -0.68 -6.35
N ARG A 61 17.41 -0.07 -5.35
CA ARG A 61 18.06 0.12 -4.04
C ARG A 61 18.23 -1.22 -3.32
N ILE A 62 17.21 -2.05 -3.32
CA ILE A 62 17.23 -3.36 -2.67
C ILE A 62 18.26 -4.28 -3.34
N ASN A 63 18.40 -4.18 -4.66
CA ASN A 63 19.35 -4.99 -5.40
C ASN A 63 20.81 -4.71 -5.01
N LYS A 64 21.09 -3.58 -4.37
CA LYS A 64 22.43 -3.24 -3.90
C LYS A 64 22.78 -3.91 -2.57
N LEU A 65 21.82 -4.54 -1.91
CA LEU A 65 22.08 -5.22 -0.65
C LEU A 65 22.93 -6.46 -0.88
N ASN A 66 23.88 -6.70 0.04
CA ASN A 66 24.72 -7.89 -0.01
C ASN A 66 23.89 -9.13 0.35
N ARG A 67 23.69 -10.02 -0.61
CA ARG A 67 22.85 -11.21 -0.43
C ARG A 67 23.57 -12.37 0.26
N PHE A 68 24.83 -12.22 0.58
CA PHE A 68 25.53 -13.17 1.43
C PHE A 68 25.32 -12.91 2.91
N ASN A 69 24.66 -11.80 3.24
CA ASN A 69 24.28 -11.46 4.60
C ASN A 69 22.86 -11.99 4.87
N LYS A 70 22.74 -12.86 5.87
CA LYS A 70 21.45 -13.48 6.19
C LYS A 70 20.36 -12.45 6.54
N LYS A 71 20.71 -11.39 7.25
CA LYS A 71 19.74 -10.34 7.60
C LYS A 71 19.16 -9.67 6.37
N ASN A 72 19.99 -9.45 5.35
CA ASN A 72 19.53 -8.85 4.11
C ASN A 72 18.59 -9.78 3.34
N ILE A 73 18.92 -11.08 3.30
CA ILE A 73 18.05 -12.07 2.66
C ILE A 73 16.70 -12.15 3.38
N ASP A 74 16.72 -12.18 4.70
CA ASP A 74 15.49 -12.24 5.49
C ASP A 74 14.65 -10.97 5.27
N PHE A 75 15.30 -9.81 5.19
CA PHE A 75 14.62 -8.56 4.91
C PHE A 75 13.94 -8.59 3.53
N ILE A 76 14.68 -9.00 2.50
CA ILE A 76 14.14 -9.07 1.13
C ILE A 76 12.93 -9.98 1.09
N ARG A 77 13.02 -11.15 1.72
CA ARG A 77 11.92 -12.12 1.74
C ARG A 77 10.68 -11.54 2.42
N ARG A 78 10.87 -10.89 3.55
CA ARG A 78 9.77 -10.26 4.29
C ARG A 78 9.18 -9.09 3.52
N PHE A 79 10.04 -8.28 2.91
CA PHE A 79 9.63 -7.10 2.17
C PHE A 79 8.79 -7.45 0.94
N THR A 80 9.16 -8.54 0.24
CA THR A 80 8.48 -8.93 -1.00
C THR A 80 7.36 -9.96 -0.78
N ALA A 81 7.07 -10.32 0.46
CA ALA A 81 6.02 -11.30 0.74
C ALA A 81 4.66 -10.80 0.28
N GLY A 82 3.95 -11.63 -0.45
CA GLY A 82 2.60 -11.32 -0.94
C GLY A 82 2.53 -10.32 -2.07
N VAL A 83 3.69 -9.98 -2.64
CA VAL A 83 3.74 -8.98 -3.73
C VAL A 83 2.95 -9.46 -4.95
N ARG A 84 2.19 -8.54 -5.55
CA ARG A 84 1.42 -8.76 -6.80
C ARG A 84 1.48 -7.53 -7.66
N GLN A 85 1.53 -7.74 -8.96
CA GLN A 85 1.31 -6.65 -9.90
C GLN A 85 -0.19 -6.55 -10.16
N ILE A 86 -0.76 -5.36 -10.07
CA ILE A 86 -2.18 -5.12 -10.32
C ILE A 86 -2.36 -3.88 -11.17
N ASP A 87 -3.54 -3.78 -11.77
CA ASP A 87 -3.93 -2.62 -12.54
C ASP A 87 -5.07 -1.90 -11.85
N ILE A 88 -5.09 -0.58 -12.03
CA ILE A 88 -6.23 0.24 -11.66
C ILE A 88 -6.89 0.61 -12.98
N ASP A 89 -8.17 0.27 -13.15
CA ASP A 89 -8.84 0.58 -14.40
C ASP A 89 -9.13 2.09 -14.52
N ILE A 90 -9.59 2.50 -15.69
CA ILE A 90 -9.83 3.91 -15.97
C ILE A 90 -10.93 4.50 -15.07
N SER A 91 -11.80 3.65 -14.54
CA SER A 91 -12.84 4.07 -13.59
C SER A 91 -12.33 4.20 -12.17
N GLY A 92 -11.10 3.81 -11.89
CA GLY A 92 -10.52 3.83 -10.56
C GLY A 92 -10.83 2.59 -9.73
N ARG A 93 -11.17 1.48 -10.38
CA ARG A 93 -11.45 0.21 -9.69
C ARG A 93 -10.21 -0.63 -9.57
N ILE A 94 -10.05 -1.27 -8.41
CA ILE A 94 -9.00 -2.27 -8.20
C ILE A 94 -9.61 -3.52 -7.57
N LEU A 95 -8.99 -4.66 -7.86
CA LEU A 95 -9.33 -5.92 -7.22
C LEU A 95 -8.16 -6.36 -6.36
N ILE A 96 -8.36 -6.42 -5.04
CA ILE A 96 -7.32 -6.83 -4.11
C ILE A 96 -7.38 -8.35 -3.96
N PRO A 97 -6.25 -9.05 -4.14
CA PRO A 97 -6.20 -10.50 -3.94
C PRO A 97 -6.63 -10.91 -2.53
N LYS A 98 -7.29 -12.04 -2.44
CA LYS A 98 -7.90 -12.51 -1.20
C LYS A 98 -6.89 -12.70 -0.06
N ASP A 99 -5.71 -13.19 -0.35
CA ASP A 99 -4.66 -13.36 0.67
C ASP A 99 -4.22 -12.03 1.27
N LEU A 100 -4.22 -10.98 0.47
CA LEU A 100 -3.89 -9.63 0.96
C LEU A 100 -5.05 -9.03 1.76
N ILE A 101 -6.27 -9.27 1.34
CA ILE A 101 -7.47 -8.89 2.11
C ILE A 101 -7.39 -9.52 3.51
N ASN A 102 -7.06 -10.80 3.58
CA ASN A 102 -6.96 -11.51 4.85
C ASN A 102 -5.82 -10.98 5.72
N HIS A 103 -4.67 -10.70 5.12
CA HIS A 103 -3.53 -10.15 5.86
C HIS A 103 -3.87 -8.82 6.50
N ALA A 104 -4.51 -7.94 5.77
CA ALA A 104 -4.85 -6.59 6.24
C ALA A 104 -6.17 -6.56 7.03
N LYS A 105 -6.85 -7.71 7.15
CA LYS A 105 -8.12 -7.84 7.88
C LYS A 105 -9.17 -6.86 7.36
N ILE A 106 -9.15 -6.64 6.05
CA ILE A 106 -10.06 -5.70 5.42
C ILE A 106 -11.49 -6.23 5.47
N SER A 107 -12.37 -5.42 6.03
CA SER A 107 -13.81 -5.69 6.03
C SER A 107 -14.48 -4.85 4.94
N LYS A 108 -15.49 -4.08 5.30
CA LYS A 108 -16.24 -3.27 4.34
C LYS A 108 -15.66 -1.87 4.18
N ASN A 109 -15.30 -1.23 5.30
CA ASN A 109 -14.84 0.16 5.30
C ASN A 109 -13.34 0.21 5.32
N ILE A 110 -12.76 0.91 4.35
CA ILE A 110 -11.32 1.03 4.22
C ILE A 110 -10.89 2.49 4.16
N VAL A 111 -9.62 2.70 4.48
CA VAL A 111 -8.96 3.99 4.33
C VAL A 111 -7.80 3.81 3.38
N VAL A 112 -7.72 4.68 2.38
CA VAL A 112 -6.54 4.78 1.51
C VAL A 112 -5.81 6.04 1.92
N SER A 113 -4.63 5.89 2.45
CA SER A 113 -3.83 6.98 3.01
C SER A 113 -2.59 7.22 2.18
N SER A 114 -2.27 8.48 1.96
CA SER A 114 -1.02 8.85 1.28
C SER A 114 0.17 8.63 2.19
N ALA A 115 1.17 7.94 1.66
CA ALA A 115 2.45 7.77 2.36
C ALA A 115 3.55 8.28 1.43
N VAL A 116 3.49 9.57 1.13
CA VAL A 116 4.38 10.33 0.26
C VAL A 116 4.26 9.87 -1.20
N ASN A 117 5.03 8.89 -1.61
CA ASN A 117 5.08 8.44 -3.02
C ASN A 117 4.33 7.11 -3.24
N ILE A 118 3.74 6.57 -2.20
CA ILE A 118 2.94 5.35 -2.28
C ILE A 118 1.61 5.57 -1.55
N LEU A 119 0.73 4.59 -1.66
CA LEU A 119 -0.54 4.60 -0.92
C LEU A 119 -0.57 3.42 0.02
N GLU A 120 -1.17 3.61 1.20
CA GLU A 120 -1.46 2.54 2.14
C GLU A 120 -2.94 2.25 2.13
N ILE A 121 -3.30 0.97 2.14
CA ILE A 121 -4.69 0.54 2.17
C ILE A 121 -4.92 -0.17 3.51
N TRP A 122 -5.83 0.38 4.29
CA TRP A 122 -6.11 -0.06 5.65
C TRP A 122 -7.58 -0.41 5.83
N ASP A 123 -7.85 -1.38 6.68
CA ASP A 123 -9.17 -1.47 7.28
C ASP A 123 -9.38 -0.23 8.15
N LYS A 124 -10.54 0.39 8.07
CA LYS A 124 -10.79 1.66 8.75
C LYS A 124 -10.56 1.59 10.26
N THR A 125 -11.06 0.55 10.91
CA THR A 125 -10.91 0.39 12.34
C THR A 125 -9.44 0.25 12.73
N LEU A 126 -8.68 -0.54 11.98
CA LEU A 126 -7.24 -0.72 12.26
C LEU A 126 -6.47 0.58 12.02
N TYR A 127 -6.86 1.36 11.03
CA TYR A 127 -6.23 2.65 10.77
C TYR A 127 -6.43 3.61 11.93
N GLU A 128 -7.66 3.72 12.41
CA GLU A 128 -7.99 4.59 13.54
C GLU A 128 -7.25 4.15 14.81
N ASP A 129 -7.20 2.86 15.07
CA ASP A 129 -6.47 2.31 16.22
C ASP A 129 -4.98 2.61 16.12
N CYS A 130 -4.41 2.48 14.93
CA CYS A 130 -2.99 2.78 14.70
C CYS A 130 -2.68 4.24 15.02
N LEU A 131 -3.50 5.16 14.56
CA LEU A 131 -3.31 6.58 14.85
C LEU A 131 -3.42 6.88 16.34
N LEU A 132 -4.31 6.20 17.03
CA LEU A 132 -4.51 6.38 18.46
C LEU A 132 -3.26 6.00 19.25
N TYR A 133 -2.68 4.85 18.94
CA TYR A 133 -1.47 4.39 19.62
C TYR A 133 -0.24 5.19 19.22
N THR A 134 -0.19 5.70 18.00
CA THR A 134 0.93 6.50 17.52
C THR A 134 1.02 7.84 18.23
N SER A 135 -0.10 8.38 18.72
CA SER A 135 -0.11 9.70 19.37
C SER A 135 0.79 9.74 20.60
N ASP A 136 1.01 8.61 21.28
CA ASP A 136 1.87 8.54 22.46
C ASP A 136 3.35 8.44 22.11
N ALA A 137 3.67 8.11 20.88
CA ALA A 137 5.04 7.96 20.39
C ALA A 137 5.30 8.86 19.19
N ALA A 138 4.81 10.09 19.26
CA ALA A 138 4.87 11.03 18.14
C ALA A 138 6.29 11.30 17.66
N ASP A 139 7.25 11.21 18.54
CA ASP A 139 8.67 11.45 18.22
C ASP A 139 9.22 10.42 17.23
N GLU A 140 8.63 9.24 17.20
CA GLU A 140 9.12 8.16 16.34
C GLU A 140 8.55 8.20 14.95
N LEU A 141 7.51 9.00 14.72
CA LEU A 141 6.83 9.15 13.44
C LEU A 141 6.39 7.80 12.84
N SER A 142 6.04 6.84 13.69
CA SER A 142 5.63 5.52 13.23
C SER A 142 4.15 5.27 13.51
N CYS A 143 3.55 4.51 12.63
CA CYS A 143 2.19 4.07 12.81
C CYS A 143 2.08 2.59 12.50
#